data_2b3502e6ce78aefe798a3db4fb33f17c
#
_entry.id   2b3502e6ce78aefe798a3db4fb33f17c
#
_cell.length_a   1.000
_cell.length_b   1.000
_cell.length_c   1.000
_cell.angle_alpha   90.00
_cell.angle_beta   90.00
_cell.angle_gamma   90.00
#
_symmetry.space_group_name_H-M   'P 1'
#
loop_
_entity.id
_entity.type
_entity.pdbx_description
1 polymer ?
#
loop_
_entity_poly.entity_id
_entity_poly.type
_entity_poly.pdbx_seq_one_letter_code
_entity_poly.pdbx_strand_id
1 'polypeptide(L)'
;DMVPLTGLNRALVAQGLKVMRRRANAGLAALADVAGLDATPDSGHLGFLLGPRVNAGGRVGQSATGSDLLASDDPVQAAALARRLDDWNRERQTLEAATVEDALALVEREVAAHGGHAACLFIARAGWHAGVIGLVASRLVERYARPAVVIALDDSGQGKGSARSIAGVDIGAAIIAARQKGLLLNGGGHPMAAGLTVAADKLEALRDFLAERIARVVTDRDLTPELTLDGALRVPAADRALWQSLSGLGPFGIGNGTPRFAVLRARFVTAEPVGRDGAHIRAILSDETGRGRLKAIAFRAGGQPLGQAMLAAARDGLGVALAGTLRADDWQGREGVQLIVEDVMTGAPQTAAS
;
A
#
# COMPACT_ATOMS: atom_id res chain seq x y z
N ASP A 1 -1.39 -11.01 9.28
CA ASP A 1 -1.63 -10.26 8.05
C ASP A 1 -0.43 -10.24 7.11
N MET A 2 0.73 -10.69 7.57
CA MET A 2 1.98 -10.71 6.78
C MET A 2 2.41 -12.14 6.39
N VAL A 3 1.50 -13.09 6.46
CA VAL A 3 1.78 -14.49 6.15
C VAL A 3 1.66 -14.73 4.65
N PRO A 4 2.64 -15.39 4.00
CA PRO A 4 2.54 -15.72 2.58
C PRO A 4 1.32 -16.60 2.29
N LEU A 5 0.53 -16.22 1.28
CA LEU A 5 -0.64 -16.99 0.82
C LEU A 5 -0.22 -18.14 -0.11
N THR A 6 0.61 -19.04 0.43
CA THR A 6 1.07 -20.26 -0.23
C THR A 6 0.70 -21.49 0.61
N GLY A 7 0.63 -22.66 -0.01
CA GLY A 7 0.40 -23.93 0.69
C GLY A 7 -0.78 -23.89 1.65
N LEU A 8 -0.54 -24.29 2.91
CA LEU A 8 -1.55 -24.35 3.97
C LEU A 8 -2.19 -22.99 4.28
N ASN A 9 -1.40 -21.92 4.33
CA ASN A 9 -1.93 -20.58 4.62
C ASN A 9 -2.97 -20.16 3.58
N ARG A 10 -2.68 -20.39 2.28
CA ARG A 10 -3.62 -20.12 1.20
C ARG A 10 -4.90 -20.95 1.34
N ALA A 11 -4.77 -22.22 1.66
CA ALA A 11 -5.91 -23.12 1.88
C ALA A 11 -6.80 -22.65 3.04
N LEU A 12 -6.19 -22.27 4.17
CA LEU A 12 -6.91 -21.74 5.33
C LEU A 12 -7.64 -20.43 5.02
N VAL A 13 -7.00 -19.49 4.31
CA VAL A 13 -7.66 -18.23 3.92
C VAL A 13 -8.79 -18.50 2.92
N ALA A 14 -8.57 -19.36 1.91
CA ALA A 14 -9.61 -19.70 0.94
C ALA A 14 -10.84 -20.33 1.62
N GLN A 15 -10.61 -21.24 2.59
CA GLN A 15 -11.71 -21.85 3.35
C GLN A 15 -12.34 -20.85 4.34
N GLY A 16 -11.53 -20.04 5.01
CA GLY A 16 -11.99 -18.99 5.94
C GLY A 16 -12.91 -17.98 5.26
N LEU A 17 -12.59 -17.54 4.04
CA LEU A 17 -13.45 -16.65 3.25
C LEU A 17 -14.81 -17.29 2.93
N LYS A 18 -14.86 -18.61 2.65
CA LYS A 18 -16.14 -19.33 2.45
C LYS A 18 -16.97 -19.39 3.73
N VAL A 19 -16.33 -19.62 4.88
CA VAL A 19 -17.01 -19.61 6.19
C VAL A 19 -17.50 -18.20 6.53
N MET A 20 -16.71 -17.18 6.30
CA MET A 20 -17.03 -15.79 6.55
C MET A 20 -18.28 -15.32 5.79
N ARG A 21 -18.51 -15.83 4.56
CA ARG A 21 -19.74 -15.56 3.78
C ARG A 21 -21.01 -15.97 4.51
N ARG A 22 -20.95 -16.96 5.39
CA ARG A 22 -22.09 -17.44 6.17
C ARG A 22 -22.45 -16.53 7.34
N ARG A 23 -21.57 -15.56 7.67
CA ARG A 23 -21.75 -14.60 8.77
C ARG A 23 -22.06 -15.27 10.13
N ALA A 24 -21.58 -16.48 10.34
CA ALA A 24 -21.87 -17.27 11.55
C ALA A 24 -21.07 -16.80 12.79
N ASN A 25 -19.91 -16.15 12.62
CA ASN A 25 -19.18 -15.55 13.72
C ASN A 25 -19.73 -14.14 13.98
N ALA A 26 -20.25 -13.89 15.18
CA ALA A 26 -20.88 -12.63 15.57
C ALA A 26 -19.92 -11.44 15.47
N GLY A 27 -18.66 -11.63 15.88
CA GLY A 27 -17.64 -10.57 15.81
C GLY A 27 -17.27 -10.17 14.39
N LEU A 28 -17.02 -11.13 13.50
CA LEU A 28 -16.74 -10.85 12.08
C LEU A 28 -17.96 -10.24 11.37
N ALA A 29 -19.17 -10.69 11.68
CA ALA A 29 -20.40 -10.14 11.13
C ALA A 29 -20.57 -8.68 11.53
N ALA A 30 -20.45 -8.37 12.84
CA ALA A 30 -20.54 -7.00 13.35
C ALA A 30 -19.45 -6.09 12.78
N LEU A 31 -18.21 -6.60 12.62
CA LEU A 31 -17.11 -5.84 12.03
C LEU A 31 -17.35 -5.53 10.55
N ALA A 32 -17.90 -6.49 9.79
CA ALA A 32 -18.27 -6.29 8.40
C ALA A 32 -19.38 -5.22 8.26
N ASP A 33 -20.39 -5.24 9.15
CA ASP A 33 -21.49 -4.27 9.14
C ASP A 33 -21.00 -2.84 9.40
N VAL A 34 -20.18 -2.60 10.45
CA VAL A 34 -19.64 -1.25 10.73
C VAL A 34 -18.66 -0.80 9.66
N ALA A 35 -18.03 -1.75 8.95
CA ALA A 35 -17.13 -1.43 7.83
C ALA A 35 -17.87 -1.18 6.51
N GLY A 36 -19.19 -1.39 6.44
CA GLY A 36 -19.99 -1.26 5.23
C GLY A 36 -19.65 -2.32 4.16
N LEU A 37 -19.31 -3.54 4.59
CA LEU A 37 -18.97 -4.62 3.67
C LEU A 37 -20.24 -5.36 3.21
N ASP A 38 -20.81 -4.90 2.09
CA ASP A 38 -21.98 -5.52 1.45
C ASP A 38 -21.60 -6.55 0.39
N ALA A 39 -20.34 -6.49 -0.09
CA ALA A 39 -19.82 -7.40 -1.11
C ALA A 39 -19.40 -8.76 -0.52
N THR A 40 -19.25 -9.76 -1.39
CA THR A 40 -18.64 -11.04 -1.02
C THR A 40 -17.23 -10.81 -0.46
N PRO A 41 -16.92 -11.27 0.77
CA PRO A 41 -15.60 -11.12 1.35
C PRO A 41 -14.50 -11.75 0.50
N ASP A 42 -13.39 -11.03 0.36
CA ASP A 42 -12.15 -11.46 -0.26
C ASP A 42 -10.93 -11.13 0.62
N SER A 43 -9.74 -11.52 0.19
CA SER A 43 -8.50 -11.23 0.92
C SER A 43 -8.18 -9.74 1.02
N GLY A 44 -8.59 -8.93 0.05
CA GLY A 44 -8.46 -7.48 0.08
C GLY A 44 -9.30 -6.87 1.19
N HIS A 45 -10.55 -7.32 1.34
CA HIS A 45 -11.41 -6.89 2.44
C HIS A 45 -10.83 -7.26 3.81
N LEU A 46 -10.22 -8.45 3.95
CA LEU A 46 -9.54 -8.83 5.19
C LEU A 46 -8.32 -7.93 5.45
N GLY A 47 -7.49 -7.69 4.45
CA GLY A 47 -6.23 -6.94 4.62
C GLY A 47 -6.40 -5.42 4.74
N PHE A 48 -7.35 -4.82 4.02
CA PHE A 48 -7.44 -3.37 3.88
C PHE A 48 -8.72 -2.75 4.46
N LEU A 49 -9.74 -3.56 4.76
CA LEU A 49 -10.98 -3.06 5.34
C LEU A 49 -11.16 -3.50 6.79
N LEU A 50 -11.10 -4.79 7.07
CA LEU A 50 -11.36 -5.34 8.41
C LEU A 50 -10.10 -5.37 9.28
N GLY A 51 -8.96 -5.81 8.74
CA GLY A 51 -7.69 -5.91 9.44
C GLY A 51 -7.23 -4.59 10.07
N PRO A 52 -7.28 -3.44 9.38
CA PRO A 52 -6.95 -2.14 9.97
C PRO A 52 -7.78 -1.78 11.19
N ARG A 53 -9.07 -2.16 11.24
CA ARG A 53 -9.96 -1.95 12.39
C ARG A 53 -9.55 -2.78 13.59
N VAL A 54 -9.31 -4.08 13.38
CA VAL A 54 -8.80 -4.98 14.42
C VAL A 54 -7.46 -4.47 14.98
N ASN A 55 -6.56 -4.04 14.09
CA ASN A 55 -5.23 -3.55 14.46
C ASN A 55 -5.25 -2.17 15.14
N ALA A 56 -6.33 -1.38 14.97
CA ALA A 56 -6.43 -0.04 15.55
C ALA A 56 -6.40 -0.06 17.07
N GLY A 57 -6.99 -1.10 17.70
CA GLY A 57 -6.93 -1.28 19.15
C GLY A 57 -5.50 -1.31 19.70
N GLY A 58 -4.59 -1.99 19.03
CA GLY A 58 -3.17 -2.05 19.43
C GLY A 58 -2.35 -0.81 19.07
N ARG A 59 -2.89 0.14 18.30
CA ARG A 59 -2.20 1.37 17.88
C ARG A 59 -2.60 2.58 18.72
N VAL A 60 -3.90 2.80 18.91
CA VAL A 60 -4.45 3.99 19.56
C VAL A 60 -5.43 3.67 20.69
N GLY A 61 -5.72 2.40 20.92
CA GLY A 61 -6.69 1.93 21.91
C GLY A 61 -6.17 0.79 22.78
N GLN A 62 -7.01 -0.20 23.00
CA GLN A 62 -6.73 -1.39 23.79
C GLN A 62 -6.49 -2.60 22.89
N SER A 63 -5.32 -3.21 22.97
CA SER A 63 -4.90 -4.30 22.08
C SER A 63 -5.77 -5.57 22.17
N ALA A 64 -6.35 -5.86 23.34
CA ALA A 64 -7.20 -7.03 23.55
C ALA A 64 -8.55 -6.93 22.83
N THR A 65 -9.06 -5.72 22.56
CA THR A 65 -10.43 -5.53 22.00
C THR A 65 -10.64 -6.27 20.68
N GLY A 66 -9.60 -6.37 19.86
CA GLY A 66 -9.69 -7.12 18.58
C GLY A 66 -9.89 -8.63 18.80
N SER A 67 -9.17 -9.23 19.76
CA SER A 67 -9.35 -10.64 20.12
C SER A 67 -10.69 -10.89 20.82
N ASP A 68 -11.10 -9.98 21.71
CA ASP A 68 -12.38 -10.07 22.39
C ASP A 68 -13.56 -10.05 21.41
N LEU A 69 -13.49 -9.18 20.38
CA LEU A 69 -14.46 -9.14 19.30
C LEU A 69 -14.55 -10.48 18.55
N LEU A 70 -13.41 -11.02 18.14
CA LEU A 70 -13.38 -12.24 17.32
C LEU A 70 -13.80 -13.49 18.12
N ALA A 71 -13.62 -13.47 19.43
CA ALA A 71 -14.02 -14.54 20.36
C ALA A 71 -15.46 -14.40 20.91
N SER A 72 -16.12 -13.27 20.67
CA SER A 72 -17.48 -13.05 21.20
C SER A 72 -18.54 -13.82 20.41
N ASP A 73 -19.37 -14.55 21.15
CA ASP A 73 -20.58 -15.21 20.62
C ASP A 73 -21.86 -14.37 20.86
N ASP A 74 -21.76 -13.29 21.65
CA ASP A 74 -22.87 -12.37 21.90
C ASP A 74 -22.95 -11.28 20.84
N PRO A 75 -24.02 -11.20 20.03
CA PRO A 75 -24.16 -10.20 18.98
C PRO A 75 -24.20 -8.74 19.52
N VAL A 76 -24.72 -8.51 20.73
CA VAL A 76 -24.80 -7.17 21.32
C VAL A 76 -23.41 -6.70 21.73
N GLN A 77 -22.66 -7.56 22.41
CA GLN A 77 -21.28 -7.29 22.77
C GLN A 77 -20.41 -7.10 21.53
N ALA A 78 -20.52 -8.00 20.53
CA ALA A 78 -19.79 -7.91 19.28
C ALA A 78 -20.04 -6.58 18.54
N ALA A 79 -21.30 -6.13 18.46
CA ALA A 79 -21.64 -4.85 17.86
C ALA A 79 -21.03 -3.66 18.61
N ALA A 80 -20.94 -3.71 19.93
CA ALA A 80 -20.31 -2.65 20.73
C ALA A 80 -18.78 -2.61 20.51
N LEU A 81 -18.11 -3.78 20.52
CA LEU A 81 -16.68 -3.90 20.28
C LEU A 81 -16.31 -3.50 18.85
N ALA A 82 -17.11 -3.89 17.84
CA ALA A 82 -16.88 -3.52 16.44
C ALA A 82 -16.95 -2.01 16.22
N ARG A 83 -17.95 -1.33 16.80
CA ARG A 83 -18.05 0.14 16.77
C ARG A 83 -16.82 0.81 17.39
N ARG A 84 -16.39 0.34 18.56
CA ARG A 84 -15.21 0.88 19.23
C ARG A 84 -13.94 0.73 18.40
N LEU A 85 -13.75 -0.39 17.73
CA LEU A 85 -12.64 -0.63 16.81
C LEU A 85 -12.71 0.27 15.57
N ASP A 86 -13.90 0.52 15.05
CA ASP A 86 -14.09 1.46 13.93
C ASP A 86 -13.78 2.90 14.34
N ASP A 87 -14.19 3.35 15.52
CA ASP A 87 -13.87 4.67 16.06
C ASP A 87 -12.35 4.84 16.20
N TRP A 88 -11.65 3.88 16.81
CA TRP A 88 -10.18 3.89 16.87
C TRP A 88 -9.53 3.83 15.50
N ASN A 89 -10.10 3.12 14.54
CA ASN A 89 -9.57 3.11 13.19
C ASN A 89 -9.70 4.49 12.51
N ARG A 90 -10.79 5.23 12.73
CA ARG A 90 -10.96 6.62 12.26
C ARG A 90 -9.97 7.56 12.94
N GLU A 91 -9.80 7.45 14.26
CA GLU A 91 -8.79 8.20 15.00
C GLU A 91 -7.38 7.93 14.46
N ARG A 92 -7.01 6.66 14.30
CA ARG A 92 -5.74 6.26 13.71
C ARG A 92 -5.54 6.87 12.31
N GLN A 93 -6.58 6.87 11.45
CA GLN A 93 -6.51 7.46 10.10
C GLN A 93 -6.26 8.97 10.16
N THR A 94 -6.91 9.67 11.08
CA THR A 94 -6.71 11.11 11.28
C THR A 94 -5.28 11.41 11.75
N LEU A 95 -4.78 10.67 12.74
CA LEU A 95 -3.41 10.80 13.23
C LEU A 95 -2.39 10.45 12.13
N GLU A 96 -2.61 9.37 11.37
CA GLU A 96 -1.75 8.98 10.25
C GLU A 96 -1.68 10.09 9.20
N ALA A 97 -2.84 10.62 8.77
CA ALA A 97 -2.89 11.65 7.73
C ALA A 97 -2.14 12.92 8.13
N ALA A 98 -2.39 13.43 9.33
CA ALA A 98 -1.69 14.62 9.86
C ALA A 98 -0.17 14.37 10.00
N THR A 99 0.23 13.19 10.51
CA THR A 99 1.64 12.87 10.66
C THR A 99 2.35 12.67 9.31
N VAL A 100 1.67 12.09 8.31
CA VAL A 100 2.21 11.95 6.95
C VAL A 100 2.42 13.31 6.31
N GLU A 101 1.45 14.22 6.38
CA GLU A 101 1.55 15.58 5.84
C GLU A 101 2.76 16.32 6.43
N ASP A 102 2.88 16.26 7.75
CA ASP A 102 3.98 16.88 8.48
C ASP A 102 5.35 16.25 8.15
N ALA A 103 5.41 14.91 8.07
CA ALA A 103 6.64 14.20 7.69
C ALA A 103 7.08 14.53 6.26
N LEU A 104 6.14 14.62 5.31
CA LEU A 104 6.43 15.03 3.94
C LEU A 104 7.01 16.45 3.89
N ALA A 105 6.42 17.39 4.63
CA ALA A 105 6.93 18.75 4.71
C ALA A 105 8.36 18.82 5.27
N LEU A 106 8.71 17.95 6.22
CA LEU A 106 10.07 17.84 6.76
C LEU A 106 11.04 17.28 5.72
N VAL A 107 10.66 16.20 5.00
CA VAL A 107 11.48 15.62 3.93
C VAL A 107 11.76 16.67 2.84
N GLU A 108 10.74 17.39 2.38
CA GLU A 108 10.92 18.42 1.33
C GLU A 108 11.84 19.55 1.78
N ARG A 109 11.82 19.95 3.06
CA ARG A 109 12.77 20.92 3.62
C ARG A 109 14.20 20.39 3.62
N GLU A 110 14.41 19.13 3.99
CA GLU A 110 15.73 18.50 3.95
C GLU A 110 16.27 18.41 2.52
N VAL A 111 15.41 18.04 1.56
CA VAL A 111 15.75 18.02 0.13
C VAL A 111 16.17 19.41 -0.37
N ALA A 112 15.41 20.44 -0.01
CA ALA A 112 15.72 21.81 -0.39
C ALA A 112 17.05 22.30 0.21
N ALA A 113 17.35 21.88 1.44
CA ALA A 113 18.58 22.27 2.14
C ALA A 113 19.85 21.57 1.60
N HIS A 114 19.73 20.32 1.14
CA HIS A 114 20.86 19.48 0.76
C HIS A 114 20.97 19.19 -0.74
N GLY A 115 20.02 19.69 -1.56
CA GLY A 115 20.04 19.51 -3.03
C GLY A 115 19.67 18.10 -3.50
N GLY A 116 19.07 17.26 -2.64
CA GLY A 116 18.64 15.92 -3.00
C GLY A 116 18.20 15.07 -1.81
N HIS A 117 17.64 13.91 -2.09
CA HIS A 117 17.25 12.96 -1.06
C HIS A 117 18.46 12.20 -0.50
N ALA A 118 18.53 12.06 0.82
CA ALA A 118 19.48 11.15 1.48
C ALA A 118 19.22 9.68 1.10
N ALA A 119 20.21 8.82 1.20
CA ALA A 119 20.07 7.37 0.97
C ALA A 119 19.04 6.71 1.92
N CYS A 120 18.85 7.30 3.10
CA CYS A 120 17.85 6.92 4.08
C CYS A 120 17.14 8.17 4.59
N LEU A 121 15.83 8.21 4.52
CA LEU A 121 15.03 9.28 5.11
C LEU A 121 15.00 9.10 6.64
N PHE A 122 15.39 10.13 7.39
CA PHE A 122 15.45 10.07 8.84
C PHE A 122 14.74 11.27 9.44
N ILE A 123 13.54 11.05 9.97
CA ILE A 123 12.67 12.11 10.48
C ILE A 123 12.31 11.83 11.94
N ALA A 124 12.54 12.82 12.80
CA ALA A 124 12.21 12.77 14.22
C ALA A 124 11.44 14.02 14.63
N ARG A 125 10.35 13.85 15.40
CA ARG A 125 9.56 14.97 15.89
C ARG A 125 8.83 14.63 17.19
N ALA A 126 8.70 15.63 18.06
CA ALA A 126 7.87 15.57 19.26
C ALA A 126 6.37 15.72 18.89
N GLY A 127 5.51 15.13 19.70
CA GLY A 127 4.06 15.21 19.53
C GLY A 127 3.47 14.22 18.52
N TRP A 128 4.29 13.43 17.83
CA TRP A 128 3.79 12.34 16.99
C TRP A 128 3.37 11.14 17.83
N HIS A 129 2.31 10.47 17.41
CA HIS A 129 1.83 9.28 18.11
C HIS A 129 2.61 8.03 17.67
N ALA A 130 3.25 7.33 18.63
CA ALA A 130 4.09 6.16 18.34
C ALA A 130 3.35 5.01 17.63
N GLY A 131 2.03 4.90 17.76
CA GLY A 131 1.20 3.88 17.10
C GLY A 131 1.06 4.05 15.58
N VAL A 132 1.36 5.24 15.03
CA VAL A 132 1.21 5.51 13.58
C VAL A 132 2.52 5.69 12.83
N ILE A 133 3.66 5.94 13.51
CA ILE A 133 4.95 6.21 12.84
C ILE A 133 5.39 5.10 11.87
N GLY A 134 5.03 3.83 12.14
CA GLY A 134 5.33 2.73 11.25
C GLY A 134 4.53 2.77 9.93
N LEU A 135 3.32 3.34 9.96
CA LEU A 135 2.52 3.59 8.76
C LEU A 135 3.11 4.76 7.98
N VAL A 136 3.50 5.83 8.69
CA VAL A 136 4.18 6.99 8.10
C VAL A 136 5.47 6.58 7.41
N ALA A 137 6.32 5.77 8.06
CA ALA A 137 7.55 5.24 7.45
C ALA A 137 7.26 4.47 6.15
N SER A 138 6.19 3.64 6.13
CA SER A 138 5.77 2.95 4.90
C SER A 138 5.36 3.92 3.80
N ARG A 139 4.62 4.99 4.11
CA ARG A 139 4.23 6.01 3.13
C ARG A 139 5.42 6.77 2.55
N LEU A 140 6.43 7.06 3.37
CA LEU A 140 7.67 7.68 2.89
C LEU A 140 8.42 6.74 1.94
N VAL A 141 8.52 5.44 2.26
CA VAL A 141 9.14 4.43 1.39
C VAL A 141 8.38 4.32 0.06
N GLU A 142 7.05 4.24 0.10
CA GLU A 142 6.21 4.18 -1.10
C GLU A 142 6.40 5.40 -2.01
N ARG A 143 6.53 6.59 -1.42
CA ARG A 143 6.65 7.85 -2.18
C ARG A 143 8.03 8.09 -2.76
N TYR A 144 9.08 7.79 -1.99
CA TYR A 144 10.44 8.18 -2.34
C TYR A 144 11.34 7.02 -2.76
N ALA A 145 10.83 5.77 -2.72
CA ALA A 145 11.58 4.54 -3.02
C ALA A 145 12.90 4.46 -2.23
N ARG A 146 12.90 4.88 -0.95
CA ARG A 146 14.07 4.92 -0.07
C ARG A 146 13.74 4.35 1.30
N PRO A 147 14.69 3.70 1.99
CA PRO A 147 14.53 3.37 3.40
C PRO A 147 14.14 4.61 4.21
N ALA A 148 13.24 4.44 5.17
CA ALA A 148 12.77 5.53 6.01
C ALA A 148 12.75 5.13 7.48
N VAL A 149 13.23 6.02 8.35
CA VAL A 149 13.19 5.93 9.81
C VAL A 149 12.38 7.11 10.33
N VAL A 150 11.29 6.82 11.02
CA VAL A 150 10.38 7.81 11.60
C VAL A 150 10.35 7.64 13.10
N ILE A 151 10.59 8.72 13.84
CA ILE A 151 10.75 8.70 15.30
C ILE A 151 9.79 9.69 15.94
N ALA A 152 9.00 9.21 16.89
CA ALA A 152 8.18 10.01 17.79
C ALA A 152 8.96 10.24 19.09
N LEU A 153 9.21 11.50 19.43
CA LEU A 153 9.86 11.89 20.68
C LEU A 153 8.80 12.17 21.74
N ASP A 154 9.03 11.65 22.93
CA ASP A 154 8.23 11.97 24.10
C ASP A 154 8.84 13.11 24.92
N ASP A 155 8.10 13.57 25.94
CA ASP A 155 8.51 14.68 26.82
C ASP A 155 9.74 14.35 27.70
N SER A 156 10.09 13.07 27.83
CA SER A 156 11.28 12.63 28.54
C SER A 156 12.57 12.69 27.70
N GLY A 157 12.45 13.06 26.44
CA GLY A 157 13.56 13.03 25.49
C GLY A 157 13.90 11.63 24.99
N GLN A 158 12.97 10.68 25.11
CA GLN A 158 13.10 9.36 24.53
C GLN A 158 12.32 9.27 23.22
N GLY A 159 12.94 8.72 22.18
CA GLY A 159 12.33 8.50 20.87
C GLY A 159 11.95 7.04 20.66
N LYS A 160 10.68 6.77 20.33
CA LYS A 160 10.26 5.50 19.73
C LYS A 160 10.27 5.64 18.21
N GLY A 161 11.00 4.75 17.54
CA GLY A 161 11.16 4.79 16.09
C GLY A 161 10.66 3.53 15.40
N SER A 162 10.21 3.72 14.17
CA SER A 162 9.88 2.65 13.25
C SER A 162 10.62 2.87 11.94
N ALA A 163 11.28 1.82 11.45
CA ALA A 163 12.01 1.82 10.19
C ALA A 163 11.31 0.92 9.17
N ARG A 164 11.34 1.34 7.91
CA ARG A 164 10.88 0.57 6.74
C ARG A 164 11.93 0.63 5.66
N SER A 165 12.02 -0.43 4.86
CA SER A 165 13.06 -0.57 3.85
C SER A 165 12.52 -0.83 2.45
N ILE A 166 13.42 -0.84 1.50
CA ILE A 166 13.24 -1.29 0.11
C ILE A 166 13.93 -2.63 -0.08
N ALA A 167 13.61 -3.34 -1.18
CA ALA A 167 14.31 -4.56 -1.55
C ALA A 167 15.83 -4.31 -1.68
N GLY A 168 16.64 -5.24 -1.22
CA GLY A 168 18.10 -5.14 -1.26
C GLY A 168 18.74 -4.42 -0.06
N VAL A 169 17.96 -3.74 0.78
CA VAL A 169 18.49 -3.02 1.96
C VAL A 169 17.97 -3.64 3.26
N ASP A 170 18.83 -4.31 4.03
CA ASP A 170 18.49 -4.88 5.33
C ASP A 170 18.54 -3.81 6.43
N ILE A 171 17.37 -3.19 6.69
CA ILE A 171 17.25 -2.17 7.74
C ILE A 171 17.35 -2.78 9.15
N GLY A 172 16.93 -4.04 9.33
CA GLY A 172 17.04 -4.74 10.60
C GLY A 172 18.51 -4.91 11.03
N ALA A 173 19.38 -5.35 10.10
CA ALA A 173 20.81 -5.44 10.35
C ALA A 173 21.46 -4.06 10.64
N ALA A 174 20.98 -3.00 9.99
CA ALA A 174 21.45 -1.64 10.26
C ALA A 174 21.08 -1.18 11.67
N ILE A 175 19.85 -1.40 12.11
CA ILE A 175 19.36 -1.06 13.46
C ILE A 175 20.06 -1.90 14.55
N ILE A 176 20.28 -3.19 14.32
CA ILE A 176 21.03 -4.06 15.25
C ILE A 176 22.47 -3.54 15.39
N ALA A 177 23.13 -3.18 14.29
CA ALA A 177 24.48 -2.61 14.34
C ALA A 177 24.54 -1.27 15.08
N ALA A 178 23.54 -0.39 14.88
CA ALA A 178 23.42 0.87 15.63
C ALA A 178 23.30 0.62 17.14
N ARG A 179 22.48 -0.39 17.54
CA ARG A 179 22.36 -0.79 18.95
C ARG A 179 23.68 -1.32 19.51
N GLN A 180 24.39 -2.15 18.77
CA GLN A 180 25.72 -2.67 19.19
C GLN A 180 26.76 -1.57 19.39
N LYS A 181 26.64 -0.45 18.64
CA LYS A 181 27.48 0.74 18.82
C LYS A 181 27.03 1.66 19.97
N GLY A 182 25.98 1.31 20.72
CA GLY A 182 25.46 2.15 21.81
C GLY A 182 24.71 3.40 21.35
N LEU A 183 24.28 3.46 20.10
CA LEU A 183 23.47 4.56 19.54
C LEU A 183 21.97 4.42 19.85
N LEU A 184 21.54 3.23 20.29
CA LEU A 184 20.15 2.93 20.62
C LEU A 184 20.04 2.35 22.03
N LEU A 185 18.98 2.69 22.73
CA LEU A 185 18.57 2.06 23.98
C LEU A 185 18.04 0.65 23.75
N ASN A 186 17.28 0.47 22.68
CA ASN A 186 16.78 -0.82 22.20
C ASN A 186 16.52 -0.76 20.69
N GLY A 187 16.57 -1.90 20.02
CA GLY A 187 16.27 -1.96 18.59
C GLY A 187 16.55 -3.31 17.99
N GLY A 188 15.80 -3.62 16.93
CA GLY A 188 15.89 -4.85 16.15
C GLY A 188 14.78 -4.94 15.14
N GLY A 189 14.83 -5.98 14.31
CA GLY A 189 13.83 -6.21 13.27
C GLY A 189 14.26 -7.20 12.24
N HIS A 190 13.62 -7.12 11.09
CA HIS A 190 13.81 -7.94 9.90
C HIS A 190 14.28 -7.06 8.73
N PRO A 191 14.71 -7.65 7.60
CA PRO A 191 15.22 -6.86 6.47
C PRO A 191 14.32 -5.70 6.02
N MET A 192 13.00 -5.88 6.02
CA MET A 192 12.06 -4.87 5.52
C MET A 192 11.48 -3.93 6.59
N ALA A 193 11.62 -4.25 7.88
CA ALA A 193 11.02 -3.46 8.96
C ALA A 193 11.76 -3.65 10.28
N ALA A 194 11.97 -2.56 11.01
CA ALA A 194 12.59 -2.59 12.33
C ALA A 194 11.94 -1.59 13.28
N GLY A 195 12.05 -1.88 14.58
CA GLY A 195 11.68 -0.98 15.66
C GLY A 195 12.91 -0.53 16.44
N LEU A 196 12.87 0.67 17.02
CA LEU A 196 13.98 1.20 17.80
C LEU A 196 13.51 2.12 18.93
N THR A 197 14.38 2.26 19.93
CA THR A 197 14.25 3.27 20.98
C THR A 197 15.57 4.00 21.09
N VAL A 198 15.56 5.33 21.06
CA VAL A 198 16.74 6.19 21.01
C VAL A 198 16.60 7.35 21.97
N ALA A 199 17.69 7.80 22.61
CA ALA A 199 17.72 9.03 23.36
C ALA A 199 17.89 10.24 22.42
N ALA A 200 17.26 11.38 22.73
CA ALA A 200 17.27 12.57 21.88
C ALA A 200 18.68 13.07 21.54
N ASP A 201 19.60 12.98 22.47
CA ASP A 201 21.03 13.36 22.28
C ASP A 201 21.80 12.44 21.34
N LYS A 202 21.24 11.29 20.95
CA LYS A 202 21.83 10.32 20.02
C LYS A 202 21.25 10.40 18.61
N LEU A 203 20.23 11.22 18.37
CA LEU A 203 19.53 11.26 17.07
C LEU A 203 20.44 11.60 15.90
N GLU A 204 21.30 12.60 16.04
CA GLU A 204 22.24 13.02 14.99
C GLU A 204 23.23 11.91 14.67
N ALA A 205 23.88 11.36 15.69
CA ALA A 205 24.83 10.26 15.51
C ALA A 205 24.19 9.01 14.90
N LEU A 206 22.94 8.72 15.25
CA LEU A 206 22.17 7.63 14.66
C LEU A 206 21.83 7.91 13.19
N ARG A 207 21.43 9.14 12.84
CA ARG A 207 21.17 9.57 11.47
C ARG A 207 22.40 9.36 10.58
N ASP A 208 23.53 9.89 11.01
CA ASP A 208 24.80 9.82 10.26
C ASP A 208 25.24 8.37 10.07
N PHE A 209 25.17 7.56 11.13
CA PHE A 209 25.51 6.14 11.07
C PHE A 209 24.63 5.38 10.06
N LEU A 210 23.31 5.60 10.09
CA LEU A 210 22.40 4.92 9.18
C LEU A 210 22.57 5.42 7.74
N ALA A 211 22.74 6.73 7.54
CA ALA A 211 22.96 7.31 6.23
C ALA A 211 24.23 6.74 5.57
N GLU A 212 25.38 6.73 6.29
CA GLU A 212 26.62 6.16 5.80
C GLU A 212 26.51 4.68 5.48
N ARG A 213 25.90 3.90 6.39
CA ARG A 213 25.77 2.46 6.22
C ARG A 213 24.88 2.09 5.05
N ILE A 214 23.75 2.78 4.88
CA ILE A 214 22.78 2.50 3.82
C ILE A 214 23.32 2.99 2.48
N ALA A 215 23.99 4.14 2.42
CA ALA A 215 24.62 4.65 1.20
C ALA A 215 25.66 3.69 0.60
N ARG A 216 26.27 2.82 1.39
CA ARG A 216 27.23 1.81 0.91
C ARG A 216 26.58 0.65 0.14
N VAL A 217 25.29 0.41 0.34
CA VAL A 217 24.56 -0.72 -0.24
C VAL A 217 23.50 -0.30 -1.24
N VAL A 218 23.07 0.96 -1.20
CA VAL A 218 22.07 1.51 -2.13
C VAL A 218 22.78 2.04 -3.36
N THR A 219 22.39 1.57 -4.52
CA THR A 219 22.81 2.11 -5.82
C THR A 219 21.64 2.91 -6.44
N ASP A 220 21.92 3.74 -7.45
CA ASP A 220 20.88 4.48 -8.17
C ASP A 220 19.82 3.53 -8.79
N ARG A 221 20.22 2.33 -9.15
CA ARG A 221 19.33 1.30 -9.68
C ARG A 221 18.32 0.81 -8.61
N ASP A 222 18.78 0.65 -7.37
CA ASP A 222 17.93 0.17 -6.27
C ASP A 222 16.86 1.21 -5.89
N LEU A 223 17.08 2.48 -6.24
CA LEU A 223 16.18 3.60 -6.00
C LEU A 223 15.16 3.82 -7.13
N THR A 224 15.28 3.07 -8.23
CA THR A 224 14.33 3.14 -9.33
C THR A 224 13.21 2.11 -9.08
N PRO A 225 11.96 2.53 -8.93
CA PRO A 225 10.85 1.60 -8.76
C PRO A 225 10.74 0.65 -9.96
N GLU A 226 10.74 -0.64 -9.71
CA GLU A 226 10.54 -1.66 -10.73
C GLU A 226 9.12 -2.26 -10.60
N LEU A 227 8.44 -2.44 -11.73
CA LEU A 227 7.14 -3.08 -11.81
C LEU A 227 7.27 -4.42 -12.52
N THR A 228 7.15 -5.52 -11.77
CA THR A 228 7.15 -6.87 -12.34
C THR A 228 5.80 -7.16 -12.98
N LEU A 229 5.83 -7.69 -14.21
CA LEU A 229 4.65 -8.06 -15.00
C LEU A 229 4.62 -9.56 -15.22
N ASP A 230 3.43 -10.16 -15.10
CA ASP A 230 3.20 -11.59 -15.35
C ASP A 230 2.95 -11.92 -16.83
N GLY A 231 2.67 -10.91 -17.64
CA GLY A 231 2.47 -11.09 -19.08
C GLY A 231 2.01 -9.83 -19.77
N ALA A 232 1.77 -9.97 -21.09
CA ALA A 232 1.29 -8.90 -21.94
C ALA A 232 -0.07 -9.25 -22.58
N LEU A 233 -0.94 -8.28 -22.71
CA LEU A 233 -2.27 -8.41 -23.30
C LEU A 233 -2.49 -7.36 -24.38
N ARG A 234 -3.41 -7.65 -25.31
CA ARG A 234 -4.06 -6.67 -26.17
C ARG A 234 -5.41 -6.29 -25.56
N VAL A 235 -5.91 -5.10 -25.86
CA VAL A 235 -7.20 -4.62 -25.34
C VAL A 235 -8.32 -5.64 -25.51
N PRO A 236 -8.51 -6.31 -26.69
CA PRO A 236 -9.58 -7.31 -26.83
C PRO A 236 -9.39 -8.58 -25.98
N ALA A 237 -8.16 -8.90 -25.57
CA ALA A 237 -7.88 -10.08 -24.74
C ALA A 237 -8.12 -9.86 -23.24
N ALA A 238 -8.25 -8.60 -22.81
CA ALA A 238 -8.58 -8.25 -21.44
C ALA A 238 -10.10 -8.35 -21.22
N ASP A 239 -10.63 -9.56 -21.27
CA ASP A 239 -12.06 -9.85 -21.23
C ASP A 239 -12.50 -10.56 -19.93
N ARG A 240 -13.79 -10.80 -19.80
CA ARG A 240 -14.40 -11.46 -18.65
C ARG A 240 -13.93 -12.91 -18.48
N ALA A 241 -13.72 -13.62 -19.57
CA ALA A 241 -13.29 -15.03 -19.55
C ALA A 241 -11.87 -15.15 -18.97
N LEU A 242 -10.96 -14.28 -19.39
CA LEU A 242 -9.61 -14.19 -18.81
C LEU A 242 -9.70 -13.85 -17.31
N TRP A 243 -10.47 -12.83 -16.93
CA TRP A 243 -10.61 -12.46 -15.53
C TRP A 243 -11.17 -13.59 -14.67
N GLN A 244 -12.18 -14.33 -15.14
CA GLN A 244 -12.73 -15.49 -14.43
C GLN A 244 -11.67 -16.58 -14.22
N SER A 245 -10.88 -16.88 -15.24
CA SER A 245 -9.76 -17.84 -15.14
C SER A 245 -8.73 -17.40 -14.11
N LEU A 246 -8.34 -16.13 -14.13
CA LEU A 246 -7.39 -15.54 -13.18
C LEU A 246 -7.95 -15.53 -11.74
N SER A 247 -9.23 -15.23 -11.57
CA SER A 247 -9.87 -15.17 -10.24
C SER A 247 -9.81 -16.50 -9.50
N GLY A 248 -9.77 -17.63 -10.22
CA GLY A 248 -9.57 -18.96 -9.67
C GLY A 248 -8.20 -19.17 -9.02
N LEU A 249 -7.21 -18.34 -9.32
CA LEU A 249 -5.88 -18.37 -8.69
C LEU A 249 -5.87 -17.75 -7.30
N GLY A 250 -6.93 -17.05 -6.90
CA GLY A 250 -7.06 -16.47 -5.56
C GLY A 250 -7.12 -17.50 -4.42
N PRO A 251 -7.10 -17.04 -3.15
CA PRO A 251 -6.99 -15.66 -2.72
C PRO A 251 -5.58 -15.07 -2.97
N PHE A 252 -5.55 -13.80 -3.39
CA PHE A 252 -4.31 -13.08 -3.66
C PHE A 252 -3.80 -12.36 -2.42
N GLY A 253 -2.47 -12.17 -2.33
CA GLY A 253 -1.78 -11.51 -1.26
C GLY A 253 -0.27 -11.78 -1.32
N ILE A 254 0.44 -11.65 -0.19
CA ILE A 254 1.89 -11.89 -0.13
C ILE A 254 2.18 -13.33 -0.56
N GLY A 255 3.16 -13.51 -1.46
CA GLY A 255 3.56 -14.82 -1.99
C GLY A 255 2.61 -15.43 -3.03
N ASN A 256 1.44 -14.80 -3.28
CA ASN A 256 0.50 -15.11 -4.35
C ASN A 256 -0.12 -13.81 -4.85
N GLY A 257 0.67 -13.01 -5.56
CA GLY A 257 0.26 -11.69 -6.06
C GLY A 257 -0.90 -11.76 -7.06
N THR A 258 -1.70 -10.70 -7.12
CA THR A 258 -2.67 -10.53 -8.22
C THR A 258 -1.90 -10.41 -9.53
N PRO A 259 -2.22 -11.22 -10.55
CA PRO A 259 -1.54 -11.14 -11.84
C PRO A 259 -1.60 -9.74 -12.44
N ARG A 260 -0.44 -9.24 -12.84
CA ARG A 260 -0.23 -7.90 -13.39
C ARG A 260 0.18 -7.98 -14.85
N PHE A 261 -0.48 -7.23 -15.69
CA PHE A 261 -0.28 -7.28 -17.14
C PHE A 261 0.13 -5.93 -17.71
N ALA A 262 0.94 -5.99 -18.78
CA ALA A 262 1.07 -4.87 -19.71
C ALA A 262 -0.02 -4.96 -20.78
N VAL A 263 -0.88 -3.97 -20.87
CA VAL A 263 -1.82 -3.81 -21.98
C VAL A 263 -1.11 -3.01 -23.07
N LEU A 264 -0.66 -3.71 -24.11
CA LEU A 264 0.17 -3.16 -25.16
C LEU A 264 -0.65 -2.61 -26.34
N ARG A 265 -0.05 -1.66 -27.09
CA ARG A 265 -0.61 -1.05 -28.28
C ARG A 265 -2.03 -0.53 -28.08
N ALA A 266 -2.24 0.10 -26.93
CA ALA A 266 -3.51 0.73 -26.60
C ALA A 266 -3.52 2.20 -26.99
N ARG A 267 -4.72 2.74 -27.15
CA ARG A 267 -4.99 4.17 -27.28
C ARG A 267 -6.12 4.55 -26.34
N PHE A 268 -6.05 5.74 -25.80
CA PHE A 268 -7.17 6.31 -25.05
C PHE A 268 -8.27 6.74 -26.03
N VAL A 269 -9.48 6.23 -25.80
CA VAL A 269 -10.70 6.76 -26.40
C VAL A 269 -11.19 7.96 -25.60
N THR A 270 -11.13 7.83 -24.27
CA THR A 270 -11.39 8.91 -23.30
C THR A 270 -10.45 8.76 -22.11
N ALA A 271 -10.09 9.89 -21.49
CA ALA A 271 -9.49 9.92 -20.16
C ALA A 271 -9.95 11.20 -19.48
N GLU A 272 -10.45 11.08 -18.24
CA GLU A 272 -11.00 12.19 -17.50
C GLU A 272 -10.79 12.03 -15.97
N PRO A 273 -10.62 13.14 -15.25
CA PRO A 273 -10.64 13.12 -13.79
C PRO A 273 -12.02 12.76 -13.27
N VAL A 274 -12.10 11.91 -12.25
CA VAL A 274 -13.34 11.49 -11.58
C VAL A 274 -13.15 11.40 -10.06
N GLY A 275 -14.27 11.30 -9.33
CA GLY A 275 -14.28 11.28 -7.87
C GLY A 275 -14.25 12.69 -7.25
N ARG A 276 -14.21 12.76 -5.91
CA ARG A 276 -14.14 14.04 -5.21
C ARG A 276 -12.86 14.76 -5.63
N ASP A 277 -12.96 16.01 -6.06
CA ASP A 277 -11.85 16.87 -6.47
C ASP A 277 -10.96 16.29 -7.59
N GLY A 278 -11.53 15.40 -8.43
CA GLY A 278 -10.78 14.78 -9.52
C GLY A 278 -9.67 13.81 -9.05
N ALA A 279 -9.82 13.19 -7.89
CA ALA A 279 -8.80 12.36 -7.24
C ALA A 279 -8.34 11.14 -8.06
N HIS A 280 -9.14 10.69 -9.04
CA HIS A 280 -8.85 9.50 -9.85
C HIS A 280 -8.91 9.84 -11.34
N ILE A 281 -8.24 9.03 -12.17
CA ILE A 281 -8.37 9.16 -13.63
C ILE A 281 -9.12 7.92 -14.15
N ARG A 282 -10.29 8.15 -14.76
CA ARG A 282 -11.04 7.13 -15.48
C ARG A 282 -10.73 7.22 -16.98
N ALA A 283 -10.59 6.09 -17.63
CA ALA A 283 -10.32 6.04 -19.06
C ALA A 283 -11.06 4.88 -19.74
N ILE A 284 -11.22 4.99 -21.05
CA ILE A 284 -11.61 3.91 -21.93
C ILE A 284 -10.48 3.74 -22.95
N LEU A 285 -10.03 2.50 -23.08
CA LEU A 285 -8.99 2.10 -24.02
C LEU A 285 -9.57 1.39 -25.24
N SER A 286 -8.94 1.55 -26.39
CA SER A 286 -9.10 0.69 -27.56
C SER A 286 -7.73 0.18 -27.99
N ASP A 287 -7.70 -0.82 -28.88
CA ASP A 287 -6.45 -1.16 -29.57
C ASP A 287 -6.06 -0.08 -30.60
N GLU A 288 -4.91 -0.25 -31.23
CA GLU A 288 -4.38 0.65 -32.26
C GLU A 288 -5.29 0.78 -33.48
N THR A 289 -6.17 -0.22 -33.73
CA THR A 289 -7.13 -0.22 -34.86
C THR A 289 -8.49 0.37 -34.48
N GLY A 290 -8.65 0.83 -33.23
CA GLY A 290 -9.90 1.33 -32.67
C GLY A 290 -10.89 0.24 -32.23
N ARG A 291 -10.47 -1.02 -32.24
CA ARG A 291 -11.29 -2.17 -31.83
C ARG A 291 -11.14 -2.46 -30.33
N GLY A 292 -12.14 -3.17 -29.80
CA GLY A 292 -12.22 -3.47 -28.38
C GLY A 292 -12.52 -2.23 -27.54
N ARG A 293 -12.96 -2.46 -26.31
CA ARG A 293 -13.15 -1.41 -25.32
C ARG A 293 -12.80 -2.00 -23.95
N LEU A 294 -11.82 -1.42 -23.29
CA LEU A 294 -11.43 -1.78 -21.93
C LEU A 294 -11.54 -0.54 -21.05
N LYS A 295 -12.36 -0.61 -20.01
CA LYS A 295 -12.40 0.41 -18.97
C LYS A 295 -11.10 0.37 -18.19
N ALA A 296 -10.60 1.52 -17.80
CA ALA A 296 -9.40 1.65 -16.98
C ALA A 296 -9.60 2.72 -15.92
N ILE A 297 -8.98 2.53 -14.76
CA ILE A 297 -8.98 3.51 -13.69
C ILE A 297 -7.61 3.54 -13.00
N ALA A 298 -7.08 4.75 -12.82
CA ALA A 298 -5.93 5.02 -11.98
C ALA A 298 -6.41 5.71 -10.69
N PHE A 299 -6.39 4.97 -9.59
CA PHE A 299 -6.80 5.51 -8.30
C PHE A 299 -5.78 6.49 -7.74
N ARG A 300 -6.25 7.60 -7.17
CA ARG A 300 -5.43 8.67 -6.57
C ARG A 300 -4.38 9.26 -7.52
N ALA A 301 -4.62 9.16 -8.82
CA ALA A 301 -3.73 9.68 -9.86
C ALA A 301 -4.03 11.14 -10.24
N GLY A 302 -5.12 11.72 -9.74
CA GLY A 302 -5.44 13.13 -9.96
C GLY A 302 -4.31 14.03 -9.47
N GLY A 303 -3.79 14.88 -10.37
CA GLY A 303 -2.65 15.75 -10.08
C GLY A 303 -1.28 15.07 -9.96
N GLN A 304 -1.22 13.73 -9.99
CA GLN A 304 0.03 12.95 -9.92
C GLN A 304 0.63 12.72 -11.32
N PRO A 305 1.94 12.42 -11.42
CA PRO A 305 2.61 12.17 -12.70
C PRO A 305 1.90 11.14 -13.58
N LEU A 306 1.43 10.02 -13.00
CA LEU A 306 0.67 8.99 -13.71
C LEU A 306 -0.58 9.57 -14.37
N GLY A 307 -1.39 10.30 -13.63
CA GLY A 307 -2.61 10.90 -14.14
C GLY A 307 -2.35 11.96 -15.20
N GLN A 308 -1.33 12.79 -15.00
CA GLN A 308 -0.90 13.80 -15.98
C GLN A 308 -0.46 13.14 -17.28
N ALA A 309 0.34 12.06 -17.21
CA ALA A 309 0.79 11.30 -18.38
C ALA A 309 -0.40 10.65 -19.13
N MET A 310 -1.36 10.07 -18.41
CA MET A 310 -2.57 9.50 -19.02
C MET A 310 -3.41 10.55 -19.75
N LEU A 311 -3.65 11.71 -19.11
CA LEU A 311 -4.43 12.80 -19.69
C LEU A 311 -3.72 13.44 -20.89
N ALA A 312 -2.41 13.64 -20.83
CA ALA A 312 -1.61 14.13 -21.93
C ALA A 312 -1.64 13.16 -23.12
N ALA A 313 -1.40 11.87 -22.90
CA ALA A 313 -1.44 10.85 -23.95
C ALA A 313 -2.83 10.74 -24.61
N ALA A 314 -3.90 10.91 -23.83
CA ALA A 314 -5.27 10.92 -24.37
C ALA A 314 -5.52 12.14 -25.27
N ARG A 315 -5.12 13.33 -24.81
CA ARG A 315 -5.26 14.59 -25.56
C ARG A 315 -4.46 14.56 -26.87
N ASP A 316 -3.24 14.03 -26.80
CA ASP A 316 -2.29 14.07 -27.91
C ASP A 316 -2.44 12.83 -28.84
N GLY A 317 -3.40 11.92 -28.54
CA GLY A 317 -3.70 10.74 -29.35
C GLY A 317 -2.56 9.72 -29.42
N LEU A 318 -1.69 9.70 -28.41
CA LEU A 318 -0.49 8.85 -28.40
C LEU A 318 -0.84 7.37 -28.20
N GLY A 319 -0.04 6.50 -28.82
CA GLY A 319 -0.01 5.07 -28.46
C GLY A 319 0.60 4.88 -27.08
N VAL A 320 0.01 3.98 -26.29
CA VAL A 320 0.41 3.72 -24.94
C VAL A 320 0.55 2.23 -24.63
N ALA A 321 1.37 1.91 -23.64
CA ALA A 321 1.32 0.66 -22.91
C ALA A 321 0.95 0.97 -21.45
N LEU A 322 -0.01 0.25 -20.89
CA LEU A 322 -0.44 0.44 -19.50
C LEU A 322 -0.14 -0.83 -18.71
N ALA A 323 0.41 -0.65 -17.52
CA ALA A 323 0.60 -1.74 -16.58
C ALA A 323 -0.48 -1.72 -15.51
N GLY A 324 -0.98 -2.91 -15.11
CA GLY A 324 -1.98 -2.99 -14.06
C GLY A 324 -2.61 -4.36 -13.91
N THR A 325 -3.62 -4.43 -13.04
CA THR A 325 -4.37 -5.65 -12.72
C THR A 325 -5.79 -5.60 -13.26
N LEU A 326 -6.34 -6.76 -13.66
CA LEU A 326 -7.72 -6.86 -14.10
C LEU A 326 -8.66 -7.06 -12.90
N ARG A 327 -9.77 -6.35 -12.90
CA ARG A 327 -10.83 -6.46 -11.90
C ARG A 327 -12.19 -6.59 -12.57
N ALA A 328 -13.12 -7.33 -11.96
CA ALA A 328 -14.52 -7.29 -12.37
C ALA A 328 -15.09 -5.87 -12.24
N ASP A 329 -15.87 -5.47 -13.22
CA ASP A 329 -16.65 -4.24 -13.22
C ASP A 329 -18.12 -4.60 -13.42
N ASP A 330 -18.76 -4.94 -12.30
CA ASP A 330 -20.17 -5.37 -12.27
C ASP A 330 -21.11 -4.19 -11.94
N TRP A 331 -20.67 -2.95 -12.23
CA TRP A 331 -21.44 -1.74 -11.98
C TRP A 331 -22.74 -1.71 -12.81
N GLN A 332 -23.87 -1.48 -12.15
CA GLN A 332 -25.20 -1.42 -12.76
C GLN A 332 -25.66 -2.71 -13.48
N GLY A 333 -25.20 -3.88 -13.02
CA GLY A 333 -25.61 -5.17 -13.61
C GLY A 333 -25.02 -5.48 -14.97
N ARG A 334 -24.05 -4.70 -15.46
CA ARG A 334 -23.28 -4.99 -16.67
C ARG A 334 -22.02 -5.74 -16.26
N GLU A 335 -21.94 -7.01 -16.67
CA GLU A 335 -20.72 -7.80 -16.48
C GLU A 335 -19.60 -7.26 -17.36
N GLY A 336 -18.56 -6.73 -16.76
CA GLY A 336 -17.42 -6.15 -17.44
C GLY A 336 -16.09 -6.45 -16.74
N VAL A 337 -15.01 -6.01 -17.37
CA VAL A 337 -13.66 -6.01 -16.81
C VAL A 337 -13.10 -4.60 -16.87
N GLN A 338 -12.37 -4.21 -15.83
CA GLN A 338 -11.65 -2.95 -15.73
C GLN A 338 -10.18 -3.20 -15.43
N LEU A 339 -9.30 -2.44 -16.08
CA LEU A 339 -7.88 -2.37 -15.74
C LEU A 339 -7.70 -1.36 -14.59
N ILE A 340 -7.13 -1.80 -13.48
CA ILE A 340 -6.63 -0.92 -12.44
C ILE A 340 -5.21 -0.53 -12.86
N VAL A 341 -5.03 0.71 -13.27
CA VAL A 341 -3.76 1.19 -13.82
C VAL A 341 -2.79 1.53 -12.70
N GLU A 342 -1.59 1.00 -12.79
CA GLU A 342 -0.49 1.22 -11.87
C GLU A 342 0.64 2.05 -12.51
N ASP A 343 0.82 1.93 -13.84
CA ASP A 343 1.81 2.70 -14.58
C ASP A 343 1.40 2.87 -16.07
N VAL A 344 1.99 3.86 -16.74
CA VAL A 344 1.78 4.14 -18.16
C VAL A 344 3.07 4.54 -18.85
N MET A 345 3.34 3.90 -19.96
CA MET A 345 4.41 4.27 -20.89
C MET A 345 3.78 4.91 -22.14
N THR A 346 4.17 6.14 -22.43
CA THR A 346 3.75 6.90 -23.61
C THR A 346 4.78 6.78 -24.72
N GLY A 347 4.35 6.79 -26.00
CA GLY A 347 5.25 6.61 -27.13
C GLY A 347 5.83 5.20 -27.26
N ALA A 348 5.15 4.19 -26.69
CA ALA A 348 5.58 2.81 -26.72
C ALA A 348 5.82 2.32 -28.15
N PRO A 349 6.93 1.59 -28.43
CA PRO A 349 7.21 1.05 -29.74
C PRO A 349 6.08 0.13 -30.22
N GLN A 350 5.66 0.32 -31.45
CA GLN A 350 4.61 -0.49 -32.07
C GLN A 350 5.06 -1.94 -32.39
N THR A 351 6.32 -2.25 -32.17
CA THR A 351 6.90 -3.57 -32.37
C THR A 351 7.08 -4.30 -31.03
N ALA A 352 6.24 -5.30 -30.80
CA ALA A 352 6.63 -6.33 -29.85
C ALA A 352 7.69 -7.20 -30.54
N ALA A 353 8.81 -7.43 -29.88
CA ALA A 353 9.69 -8.51 -30.27
C ALA A 353 8.87 -9.81 -30.25
N SER A 354 8.92 -10.54 -31.36
CA SER A 354 8.31 -11.86 -31.57
C SER A 354 8.86 -12.88 -30.60
#